data_01ad777b63e7834f6915bc082edb52d8
#
_entry.id   01ad777b63e7834f6915bc082edb52d8
#
_cell.length_a   1.000
_cell.length_b   1.000
_cell.length_c   1.000
_cell.angle_alpha   90.00
_cell.angle_beta   90.00
_cell.angle_gamma   90.00
#
_symmetry.space_group_name_H-M   'P 1'
#
loop_
_entity.id
_entity.type
_entity.pdbx_description
1 polymer ?
#
loop_
_entity_poly.entity_id
_entity_poly.type
_entity_poly.pdbx_seq_one_letter_code
_entity_poly.pdbx_strand_id
1 'polypeptide(L)'
;TAYAPFEFKDSDQTYKGFDVDIINKVAEIKGWNIQMSYPGFDAAVNAVQSGQADAIMAGMTKTKERENVFTMSVPYYDTKVVIATTKANKITKYEELSGKTVGVKNGTASQTFLTENQSKYGYKIKTFADGASMYDSLNTGSIDAVMDDEPVLTYSISQGQKLKTPIPGSPIGETAFA
;
A
#
# COMPACT_ATOMS: atom_id res chain seq x y z
N THR A 1 -9.85 6.70 0.28
CA THR A 1 -8.58 6.27 -0.38
C THR A 1 -8.88 5.10 -1.28
N ALA A 2 -8.28 5.06 -2.45
CA ALA A 2 -8.36 3.89 -3.33
C ALA A 2 -7.08 3.08 -3.15
N TYR A 3 -7.21 1.89 -2.60
CA TYR A 3 -6.12 0.92 -2.44
C TYR A 3 -6.53 -0.42 -3.06
N ALA A 4 -6.93 -0.35 -4.33
CA ALA A 4 -7.35 -1.53 -5.08
C ALA A 4 -6.19 -2.55 -5.20
N PRO A 5 -6.48 -3.84 -5.04
CA PRO A 5 -7.81 -4.48 -4.99
C PRO A 5 -8.42 -4.64 -3.58
N PHE A 6 -7.82 -4.07 -2.52
CA PHE A 6 -8.28 -4.27 -1.14
C PHE A 6 -9.51 -3.43 -0.81
N GLU A 7 -9.45 -2.10 -1.00
CA GLU A 7 -10.59 -1.20 -0.88
C GLU A 7 -10.52 -0.09 -1.93
N PHE A 8 -11.57 0.12 -2.67
CA PHE A 8 -11.66 1.16 -3.70
C PHE A 8 -13.11 1.51 -4.02
N LYS A 9 -13.32 2.70 -4.59
CA LYS A 9 -14.61 3.08 -5.15
C LYS A 9 -14.75 2.57 -6.58
N ASP A 10 -15.87 1.93 -6.86
CA ASP A 10 -16.27 1.56 -8.21
C ASP A 10 -16.94 2.73 -8.95
N SER A 11 -17.30 2.52 -10.20
CA SER A 11 -17.98 3.51 -11.07
C SER A 11 -19.30 4.04 -10.49
N ASP A 12 -20.00 3.22 -9.69
CA ASP A 12 -21.23 3.56 -8.98
C ASP A 12 -21.00 4.28 -7.64
N GLN A 13 -19.74 4.65 -7.34
CA GLN A 13 -19.31 5.29 -6.08
C GLN A 13 -19.45 4.42 -4.84
N THR A 14 -19.75 3.12 -4.97
CA THR A 14 -19.73 2.17 -3.86
C THR A 14 -18.30 1.68 -3.58
N TYR A 15 -18.01 1.41 -2.31
CA TYR A 15 -16.74 0.80 -1.92
C TYR A 15 -16.80 -0.72 -2.11
N LYS A 16 -15.76 -1.25 -2.75
CA LYS A 16 -15.57 -2.68 -3.07
C LYS A 16 -14.13 -3.09 -2.79
N GLY A 17 -13.89 -4.38 -2.80
CA GLY A 17 -12.56 -4.98 -2.67
C GLY A 17 -12.49 -6.06 -1.61
N PHE A 18 -11.36 -6.74 -1.53
CA PHE A 18 -11.15 -7.86 -0.62
C PHE A 18 -11.48 -7.51 0.84
N ASP A 19 -11.01 -6.37 1.30
CA ASP A 19 -11.19 -5.94 2.67
C ASP A 19 -12.67 -5.66 2.97
N VAL A 20 -13.35 -5.00 2.03
CA VAL A 20 -14.79 -4.72 2.15
C VAL A 20 -15.61 -6.01 2.19
N ASP A 21 -15.29 -6.98 1.34
CA ASP A 21 -15.99 -8.27 1.30
C ASP A 21 -15.75 -9.10 2.58
N ILE A 22 -14.49 -9.14 3.06
CA ILE A 22 -14.13 -9.87 4.27
C ILE A 22 -14.83 -9.28 5.50
N ILE A 23 -14.78 -7.96 5.71
CA ILE A 23 -15.37 -7.35 6.90
C ILE A 23 -16.91 -7.47 6.90
N ASN A 24 -17.54 -7.35 5.74
CA ASN A 24 -18.97 -7.57 5.61
C ASN A 24 -19.34 -9.01 5.97
N LYS A 25 -18.53 -9.99 5.53
CA LYS A 25 -18.79 -11.41 5.87
C LYS A 25 -18.55 -11.70 7.35
N VAL A 26 -17.53 -11.11 7.95
CA VAL A 26 -17.30 -11.20 9.40
C VAL A 26 -18.46 -10.59 10.17
N ALA A 27 -18.93 -9.42 9.77
CA ALA A 27 -20.09 -8.76 10.38
C ALA A 27 -21.37 -9.61 10.32
N GLU A 28 -21.64 -10.22 9.15
CA GLU A 28 -22.76 -11.15 8.97
C GLU A 28 -22.68 -12.34 9.94
N ILE A 29 -21.49 -12.99 10.02
CA ILE A 29 -21.29 -14.18 10.88
C ILE A 29 -21.40 -13.82 12.37
N LYS A 30 -20.93 -12.63 12.75
CA LYS A 30 -20.90 -12.18 14.15
C LYS A 30 -22.16 -11.43 14.58
N GLY A 31 -23.05 -11.10 13.65
CA GLY A 31 -24.22 -10.27 13.92
C GLY A 31 -23.86 -8.83 14.27
N TRP A 32 -22.75 -8.32 13.75
CA TRP A 32 -22.30 -6.94 14.00
C TRP A 32 -22.96 -5.96 13.03
N ASN A 33 -23.31 -4.80 13.55
CA ASN A 33 -23.68 -3.65 12.75
C ASN A 33 -22.44 -2.77 12.59
N ILE A 34 -21.82 -2.80 11.42
CA ILE A 34 -20.59 -2.06 11.15
C ILE A 34 -20.88 -0.74 10.45
N GLN A 35 -20.12 0.29 10.83
CA GLN A 35 -20.07 1.58 10.13
C GLN A 35 -18.67 1.79 9.59
N MET A 36 -18.55 1.83 8.25
CA MET A 36 -17.26 2.03 7.59
C MET A 36 -17.01 3.50 7.28
N SER A 37 -15.77 3.93 7.50
CA SER A 37 -15.27 5.24 7.08
C SER A 37 -13.95 5.09 6.32
N TYR A 38 -13.63 6.05 5.45
CA TYR A 38 -12.49 5.95 4.52
C TYR A 38 -11.64 7.23 4.56
N PRO A 39 -11.00 7.55 5.70
CA PRO A 39 -10.32 8.85 5.89
C PRO A 39 -8.92 8.91 5.27
N GLY A 40 -8.38 7.79 4.77
CA GLY A 40 -6.99 7.63 4.37
C GLY A 40 -6.19 6.80 5.39
N PHE A 41 -5.08 6.19 4.94
CA PHE A 41 -4.35 5.21 5.75
C PHE A 41 -3.87 5.78 7.09
N ASP A 42 -3.10 6.88 7.07
CA ASP A 42 -2.57 7.50 8.30
C ASP A 42 -3.68 7.93 9.27
N ALA A 43 -4.77 8.52 8.73
CA ALA A 43 -5.90 8.94 9.54
C ALA A 43 -6.67 7.76 10.13
N ALA A 44 -6.78 6.64 9.40
CA ALA A 44 -7.39 5.41 9.89
C ALA A 44 -6.57 4.77 11.01
N VAL A 45 -5.23 4.71 10.88
CA VAL A 45 -4.30 4.26 11.92
C VAL A 45 -4.49 5.10 13.19
N ASN A 46 -4.47 6.42 13.06
CA ASN A 46 -4.65 7.34 14.19
C ASN A 46 -6.04 7.19 14.86
N ALA A 47 -7.10 6.96 14.08
CA ALA A 47 -8.44 6.76 14.60
C ALA A 47 -8.54 5.52 15.51
N VAL A 48 -7.91 4.41 15.13
CA VAL A 48 -7.87 3.22 15.98
C VAL A 48 -7.00 3.44 17.21
N GLN A 49 -5.83 4.05 17.09
CA GLN A 49 -4.95 4.35 18.23
C GLN A 49 -5.60 5.27 19.26
N SER A 50 -6.43 6.20 18.81
CA SER A 50 -7.14 7.15 19.69
C SER A 50 -8.50 6.63 20.21
N GLY A 51 -8.91 5.43 19.80
CA GLY A 51 -10.20 4.85 20.17
C GLY A 51 -11.42 5.49 19.47
N GLN A 52 -11.19 6.22 18.39
CA GLN A 52 -12.26 6.79 17.54
C GLN A 52 -12.82 5.75 16.54
N ALA A 53 -12.10 4.68 16.30
CA ALA A 53 -12.53 3.53 15.54
C ALA A 53 -12.11 2.23 16.24
N ASP A 54 -12.91 1.17 16.09
CA ASP A 54 -12.69 -0.12 16.74
C ASP A 54 -11.67 -0.97 15.99
N ALA A 55 -11.55 -0.79 14.67
CA ALA A 55 -10.63 -1.58 13.83
C ALA A 55 -10.23 -0.81 12.56
N ILE A 56 -9.10 -1.19 11.99
CA ILE A 56 -8.66 -0.77 10.65
C ILE A 56 -8.48 -2.00 9.76
N MET A 57 -8.99 -1.90 8.54
CA MET A 57 -8.82 -2.86 7.47
C MET A 57 -8.50 -2.10 6.18
N ALA A 58 -7.27 -2.16 5.72
CA ALA A 58 -6.75 -1.30 4.64
C ALA A 58 -5.53 -1.92 3.95
N GLY A 59 -5.61 -3.22 3.60
CA GLY A 59 -4.47 -3.95 3.07
C GLY A 59 -3.25 -3.89 4.00
N MET A 60 -3.47 -3.83 5.31
CA MET A 60 -2.44 -3.47 6.28
C MET A 60 -1.43 -4.59 6.50
N THR A 61 -0.17 -4.34 6.19
CA THR A 61 0.90 -5.30 6.47
C THR A 61 1.10 -5.50 7.96
N LYS A 62 1.13 -6.74 8.41
CA LYS A 62 1.47 -7.14 9.78
C LYS A 62 2.97 -7.00 10.00
N THR A 63 3.39 -6.10 10.88
CA THR A 63 4.80 -5.91 11.27
C THR A 63 4.94 -5.98 12.79
N LYS A 64 6.14 -6.27 13.27
CA LYS A 64 6.42 -6.32 14.72
C LYS A 64 6.11 -5.00 15.42
N GLU A 65 6.38 -3.87 14.77
CA GLU A 65 6.07 -2.55 15.31
C GLU A 65 4.56 -2.38 15.48
N ARG A 66 3.78 -2.82 14.49
CA ARG A 66 2.31 -2.77 14.55
C ARG A 66 1.73 -3.73 15.56
N GLU A 67 2.30 -4.92 15.73
CA GLU A 67 1.90 -5.87 16.77
C GLU A 67 2.14 -5.36 18.20
N ASN A 68 3.09 -4.43 18.40
CA ASN A 68 3.29 -3.78 19.70
C ASN A 68 2.20 -2.74 20.02
N VAL A 69 1.47 -2.27 19.04
CA VAL A 69 0.48 -1.19 19.18
C VAL A 69 -0.95 -1.69 18.99
N PHE A 70 -1.13 -2.69 18.12
CA PHE A 70 -2.43 -3.22 17.74
C PHE A 70 -2.52 -4.72 18.02
N THR A 71 -3.72 -5.18 18.33
CA THR A 71 -4.07 -6.59 18.23
C THR A 71 -4.32 -6.91 16.75
N MET A 72 -3.41 -7.64 16.11
CA MET A 72 -3.53 -8.00 14.71
C MET A 72 -4.31 -9.32 14.54
N SER A 73 -5.13 -9.41 13.49
CA SER A 73 -5.81 -10.66 13.13
C SER A 73 -4.83 -11.72 12.64
N VAL A 74 -5.33 -12.93 12.39
CA VAL A 74 -4.65 -13.88 11.51
C VAL A 74 -4.50 -13.23 10.12
N PRO A 75 -3.38 -13.49 9.43
CA PRO A 75 -3.19 -12.93 8.10
C PRO A 75 -4.15 -13.59 7.09
N TYR A 76 -4.51 -12.85 6.05
CA TYR A 76 -5.36 -13.32 4.96
C TYR A 76 -4.71 -13.19 3.57
N TYR A 77 -3.52 -12.56 3.50
CA TYR A 77 -2.79 -12.38 2.24
C TYR A 77 -1.28 -12.25 2.49
N ASP A 78 -0.45 -12.90 1.65
CA ASP A 78 1.01 -12.71 1.65
C ASP A 78 1.36 -11.51 0.79
N THR A 79 2.09 -10.55 1.33
CA THR A 79 2.42 -9.33 0.59
C THR A 79 3.91 -9.16 0.34
N LYS A 80 4.22 -8.56 -0.82
CA LYS A 80 5.55 -8.12 -1.21
C LYS A 80 5.49 -6.67 -1.60
N VAL A 81 6.61 -5.97 -1.47
CA VAL A 81 6.80 -4.66 -2.10
C VAL A 81 7.56 -4.82 -3.40
N VAL A 82 7.21 -4.02 -4.36
CA VAL A 82 7.84 -3.99 -5.68
C VAL A 82 8.17 -2.56 -6.10
N ILE A 83 9.26 -2.42 -6.85
CA ILE A 83 9.56 -1.19 -7.58
C ILE A 83 8.78 -1.18 -8.89
N ALA A 84 8.07 -0.10 -9.15
CA ALA A 84 7.50 0.16 -10.46
C ALA A 84 8.13 1.39 -11.11
N THR A 85 8.27 1.31 -12.43
CA THR A 85 8.77 2.39 -13.29
C THR A 85 7.87 2.53 -14.51
N THR A 86 8.01 3.64 -15.24
CA THR A 86 7.40 3.73 -16.57
C THR A 86 7.99 2.67 -17.52
N LYS A 87 7.23 2.26 -18.54
CA LYS A 87 7.70 1.25 -19.52
C LYS A 87 8.99 1.65 -20.23
N ALA A 88 9.22 2.94 -20.43
CA ALA A 88 10.41 3.48 -21.10
C ALA A 88 11.68 3.47 -20.21
N ASN A 89 11.53 3.39 -18.89
CA ASN A 89 12.63 3.38 -17.96
C ASN A 89 13.47 2.10 -18.11
N LYS A 90 14.79 2.19 -17.92
CA LYS A 90 15.74 1.08 -18.13
C LYS A 90 16.20 0.40 -16.84
N ILE A 91 15.72 0.84 -15.68
CA ILE A 91 16.02 0.23 -14.38
C ILE A 91 15.57 -1.24 -14.38
N THR A 92 16.45 -2.14 -13.94
CA THR A 92 16.21 -3.58 -13.84
C THR A 92 16.68 -4.19 -12.51
N LYS A 93 17.40 -3.43 -11.69
CA LYS A 93 17.93 -3.84 -10.38
C LYS A 93 18.07 -2.64 -9.43
N TYR A 94 18.13 -2.92 -8.13
CA TYR A 94 18.18 -1.89 -7.08
C TYR A 94 19.38 -0.96 -7.18
N GLU A 95 20.54 -1.45 -7.61
CA GLU A 95 21.78 -0.66 -7.76
C GLU A 95 21.62 0.49 -8.77
N GLU A 96 20.74 0.34 -9.75
CA GLU A 96 20.46 1.37 -10.77
C GLU A 96 19.52 2.47 -10.27
N LEU A 97 19.01 2.35 -9.04
CA LEU A 97 18.27 3.42 -8.35
C LEU A 97 19.19 4.46 -7.72
N SER A 98 20.53 4.26 -7.70
CA SER A 98 21.49 5.22 -7.15
C SER A 98 21.30 6.61 -7.77
N GLY A 99 21.14 7.64 -6.90
CA GLY A 99 20.88 9.02 -7.29
C GLY A 99 19.45 9.30 -7.78
N LYS A 100 18.63 8.27 -7.99
CA LYS A 100 17.25 8.38 -8.45
C LYS A 100 16.31 8.74 -7.30
N THR A 101 15.13 9.27 -7.64
CA THR A 101 14.06 9.54 -6.66
C THR A 101 12.99 8.46 -6.73
N VAL A 102 12.78 7.79 -5.61
CA VAL A 102 11.76 6.76 -5.44
C VAL A 102 10.61 7.31 -4.60
N GLY A 103 9.40 7.31 -5.17
CA GLY A 103 8.18 7.71 -4.47
C GLY A 103 7.61 6.58 -3.63
N VAL A 104 7.01 6.91 -2.50
CA VAL A 104 6.34 5.96 -1.61
C VAL A 104 5.24 6.67 -0.80
N LYS A 105 4.20 5.96 -0.41
CA LYS A 105 3.16 6.49 0.49
C LYS A 105 3.70 6.60 1.91
N ASN A 106 3.34 7.68 2.59
CA ASN A 106 3.72 7.91 3.97
C ASN A 106 3.11 6.87 4.93
N GLY A 107 3.83 6.50 6.01
CA GLY A 107 3.36 5.58 7.06
C GLY A 107 3.27 4.10 6.65
N THR A 108 3.69 3.73 5.43
CA THR A 108 3.56 2.37 4.90
C THR A 108 4.78 1.48 5.19
N ALA A 109 4.59 0.16 5.17
CA ALA A 109 5.69 -0.79 5.26
C ALA A 109 6.67 -0.65 4.06
N SER A 110 6.18 -0.24 2.90
CA SER A 110 6.99 0.12 1.73
C SER A 110 7.95 1.28 2.03
N GLN A 111 7.52 2.30 2.81
CA GLN A 111 8.38 3.39 3.25
C GLN A 111 9.47 2.89 4.21
N THR A 112 9.12 2.06 5.17
CA THR A 112 10.08 1.45 6.11
C THR A 112 11.14 0.68 5.34
N PHE A 113 10.73 -0.21 4.42
CA PHE A 113 11.65 -0.97 3.57
C PHE A 113 12.60 -0.07 2.76
N LEU A 114 12.07 1.00 2.14
CA LEU A 114 12.93 1.95 1.41
C LEU A 114 13.92 2.66 2.34
N THR A 115 13.48 3.07 3.52
CA THR A 115 14.33 3.79 4.49
C THR A 115 15.49 2.92 4.95
N GLU A 116 15.22 1.66 5.28
CA GLU A 116 16.24 0.68 5.72
C GLU A 116 17.28 0.37 4.63
N ASN A 117 16.89 0.41 3.37
CA ASN A 117 17.74 0.08 2.24
C ASN A 117 18.35 1.30 1.54
N GLN A 118 18.01 2.52 1.96
CA GLN A 118 18.44 3.76 1.30
C GLN A 118 19.95 3.91 1.23
N SER A 119 20.64 3.68 2.35
CA SER A 119 22.10 3.80 2.42
C SER A 119 22.82 2.78 1.54
N LYS A 120 22.23 1.60 1.37
CA LYS A 120 22.80 0.53 0.54
C LYS A 120 22.74 0.84 -0.95
N TYR A 121 21.64 1.43 -1.42
CA TYR A 121 21.39 1.62 -2.85
C TYR A 121 21.48 3.09 -3.31
N GLY A 122 21.56 4.05 -2.39
CA GLY A 122 21.85 5.46 -2.69
C GLY A 122 20.74 6.24 -3.40
N TYR A 123 19.49 5.79 -3.34
CA TYR A 123 18.34 6.52 -3.88
C TYR A 123 17.85 7.60 -2.91
N LYS A 124 17.08 8.55 -3.44
CA LYS A 124 16.34 9.55 -2.67
C LYS A 124 14.90 9.10 -2.48
N ILE A 125 14.34 9.31 -1.30
CA ILE A 125 12.93 8.98 -1.00
C ILE A 125 12.10 10.26 -1.08
N LYS A 126 10.95 10.18 -1.77
CA LYS A 126 9.92 11.21 -1.76
C LYS A 126 8.61 10.60 -1.29
N THR A 127 8.07 11.11 -0.18
CA THR A 127 6.81 10.63 0.39
C THR A 127 5.61 11.34 -0.20
N PHE A 128 4.48 10.63 -0.25
CA PHE A 128 3.19 11.09 -0.75
C PHE A 128 2.08 10.72 0.22
N ALA A 129 1.04 11.54 0.28
CA ALA A 129 -0.13 11.28 1.11
C ALA A 129 -1.02 10.15 0.54
N ASP A 130 -1.02 9.98 -0.79
CA ASP A 130 -1.85 9.00 -1.50
C ASP A 130 -1.17 8.44 -2.75
N GLY A 131 -1.71 7.30 -3.25
CA GLY A 131 -1.17 6.62 -4.42
C GLY A 131 -1.39 7.40 -5.73
N ALA A 132 -2.48 8.15 -5.87
CA ALA A 132 -2.79 8.86 -7.10
C ALA A 132 -1.73 9.93 -7.39
N SER A 133 -1.44 10.81 -6.42
CA SER A 133 -0.39 11.82 -6.54
C SER A 133 1.01 11.22 -6.73
N MET A 134 1.27 10.05 -6.13
CA MET A 134 2.53 9.32 -6.32
C MET A 134 2.67 8.81 -7.76
N TYR A 135 1.65 8.15 -8.30
CA TYR A 135 1.68 7.64 -9.67
C TYR A 135 1.67 8.75 -10.72
N ASP A 136 0.97 9.86 -10.48
CA ASP A 136 1.01 11.02 -11.35
C ASP A 136 2.42 11.63 -11.41
N SER A 137 3.11 11.70 -10.27
CA SER A 137 4.51 12.15 -10.22
C SER A 137 5.45 11.24 -11.00
N LEU A 138 5.22 9.93 -11.01
CA LEU A 138 5.97 8.97 -11.83
C LEU A 138 5.66 9.16 -13.31
N ASN A 139 4.39 9.28 -13.68
CA ASN A 139 3.95 9.43 -15.05
C ASN A 139 4.45 10.74 -15.70
N THR A 140 4.55 11.81 -14.92
CA THR A 140 5.08 13.12 -15.37
C THR A 140 6.61 13.19 -15.35
N GLY A 141 7.30 12.16 -14.84
CA GLY A 141 8.76 12.13 -14.72
C GLY A 141 9.32 12.98 -13.59
N SER A 142 8.47 13.44 -12.65
CA SER A 142 8.90 14.19 -11.46
C SER A 142 9.63 13.31 -10.45
N ILE A 143 9.47 12.00 -10.54
CA ILE A 143 10.22 10.94 -9.84
C ILE A 143 10.55 9.82 -10.82
N ASP A 144 11.57 9.01 -10.50
CA ASP A 144 12.09 7.97 -11.39
C ASP A 144 11.42 6.61 -11.23
N ALA A 145 10.97 6.32 -10.03
CA ALA A 145 10.35 5.05 -9.65
C ALA A 145 9.37 5.25 -8.48
N VAL A 146 8.53 4.26 -8.22
CA VAL A 146 7.72 4.17 -7.00
C VAL A 146 7.89 2.80 -6.38
N MET A 147 7.69 2.71 -5.06
CA MET A 147 7.52 1.45 -4.36
C MET A 147 6.10 1.38 -3.80
N ASP A 148 5.44 0.28 -4.06
CA ASP A 148 4.12 -0.03 -3.50
C ASP A 148 3.96 -1.55 -3.36
N ASP A 149 2.86 -1.99 -2.78
CA ASP A 149 2.56 -3.41 -2.61
C ASP A 149 2.27 -4.07 -3.96
N GLU A 150 2.81 -5.28 -4.16
CA GLU A 150 2.71 -6.02 -5.43
C GLU A 150 1.26 -6.16 -5.94
N PRO A 151 0.25 -6.53 -5.12
CA PRO A 151 -1.13 -6.66 -5.58
C PRO A 151 -1.72 -5.34 -6.09
N VAL A 152 -1.37 -4.22 -5.44
CA VAL A 152 -1.84 -2.88 -5.85
C VAL A 152 -1.27 -2.48 -7.20
N LEU A 153 0.04 -2.66 -7.40
CA LEU A 153 0.70 -2.36 -8.67
C LEU A 153 0.25 -3.28 -9.78
N THR A 154 0.11 -4.58 -9.50
CA THR A 154 -0.37 -5.57 -10.48
C THR A 154 -1.80 -5.23 -10.93
N TYR A 155 -2.68 -4.89 -9.98
CA TYR A 155 -4.03 -4.45 -10.31
C TYR A 155 -4.01 -3.17 -11.16
N SER A 156 -3.26 -2.14 -10.76
CA SER A 156 -3.15 -0.88 -11.51
C SER A 156 -2.65 -1.09 -12.93
N ILE A 157 -1.68 -1.96 -13.14
CA ILE A 157 -1.18 -2.33 -14.47
C ILE A 157 -2.26 -3.06 -15.28
N SER A 158 -3.02 -3.96 -14.68
CA SER A 158 -4.14 -4.65 -15.33
C SER A 158 -5.25 -3.69 -15.77
N GLN A 159 -5.44 -2.59 -15.05
CA GLN A 159 -6.38 -1.51 -15.38
C GLN A 159 -5.82 -0.50 -16.39
N GLY A 160 -4.66 -0.79 -17.00
CA GLY A 160 -4.12 0.00 -18.11
C GLY A 160 -3.05 1.02 -17.75
N GLN A 161 -2.58 1.06 -16.49
CA GLN A 161 -1.42 1.88 -16.14
C GLN A 161 -0.19 1.44 -16.95
N LYS A 162 0.49 2.41 -17.55
CA LYS A 162 1.66 2.15 -18.41
C LYS A 162 2.95 1.96 -17.61
N LEU A 163 2.87 1.15 -16.56
CA LEU A 163 3.96 0.84 -15.66
C LEU A 163 4.49 -0.58 -15.91
N LYS A 164 5.65 -0.87 -15.32
CA LYS A 164 6.23 -2.21 -15.20
C LYS A 164 6.89 -2.35 -13.83
N THR A 165 7.00 -3.59 -13.36
CA THR A 165 7.73 -3.97 -12.14
C THR A 165 9.01 -4.70 -12.56
N PRO A 166 10.12 -3.96 -12.78
CA PRO A 166 11.32 -4.53 -13.39
C PRO A 166 12.21 -5.32 -12.42
N ILE A 167 11.95 -5.23 -11.12
CA ILE A 167 12.71 -5.87 -10.06
C ILE A 167 11.78 -6.86 -9.35
N PRO A 168 12.22 -8.10 -9.07
CA PRO A 168 11.43 -9.05 -8.29
C PRO A 168 11.00 -8.47 -6.95
N GLY A 169 9.78 -8.79 -6.52
CA GLY A 169 9.22 -8.31 -5.26
C GLY A 169 9.97 -8.83 -4.04
N SER A 170 10.11 -7.96 -3.05
CA SER A 170 10.68 -8.31 -1.74
C SER A 170 9.56 -8.59 -0.75
N PRO A 171 9.56 -9.77 -0.08
CA PRO A 171 8.61 -10.05 0.98
C PRO A 171 8.76 -9.02 2.11
N ILE A 172 7.63 -8.50 2.62
CA ILE A 172 7.61 -7.58 3.77
C ILE A 172 6.71 -8.05 4.90
N GLY A 173 6.01 -9.16 4.71
CA GLY A 173 5.10 -9.73 5.69
C GLY A 173 3.78 -10.17 5.08
N GLU A 174 2.79 -10.23 5.93
CA GLU A 174 1.44 -10.69 5.62
C GLU A 174 0.43 -9.58 5.87
N THR A 175 -0.65 -9.56 5.11
CA THR A 175 -1.74 -8.59 5.29
C THR A 175 -2.73 -9.09 6.33
N ALA A 176 -3.05 -8.25 7.29
CA ALA A 176 -4.01 -8.51 8.36
C ALA A 176 -4.78 -7.22 8.69
N PHE A 177 -5.85 -7.33 9.47
CA PHE A 177 -6.52 -6.16 10.05
C PHE A 177 -6.18 -6.00 11.55
N ALA A 178 -6.29 -4.78 12.03
CA ALA A 178 -5.98 -4.40 13.40
C ALA A 178 -7.16 -3.69 14.05
#